data_fbe2c1c94fedca25b8596618ad0162fe
#
_entry.id   fbe2c1c94fedca25b8596618ad0162fe
#
_cell.length_a   1.000
_cell.length_b   1.000
_cell.length_c   1.000
_cell.angle_alpha   90.00
_cell.angle_beta   90.00
_cell.angle_gamma   90.00
#
_symmetry.space_group_name_H-M   'P 1'
#
loop_
_entity.id
_entity.type
_entity.pdbx_description
1 polymer ?
#
loop_
_entity_poly.entity_id
_entity_poly.type
_entity_poly.pdbx_seq_one_letter_code
_entity_poly.pdbx_strand_id
1 'polypeptide(L)'
;KGKEDEIIPCIKCFHCLDYRRAATFGCSVNPTVGREARLPVLVPPKEETKKVVIIGGGPAGMEAAVTAKQRGHEVILLEKNSVLGGKLNFSRQVPFKRDLCKFMDYLIHMVEKTGVDVRLNTEATVELVESLEPDVVIAAVGAKALVPPIPGVDGANVITAEEAYRKVKAGEDIGQKIAVLGGGD
;
A
#
# COMPACT_ATOMS: atom_id res chain seq x y z
N LYS A 1 12.98 -19.97 14.14
CA LYS A 1 13.77 -20.43 12.98
C LYS A 1 12.77 -20.84 11.89
N GLY A 2 13.05 -20.50 10.62
CA GLY A 2 12.16 -20.79 9.50
C GLY A 2 10.99 -19.80 9.34
N LYS A 3 11.14 -18.56 9.82
CA LYS A 3 10.16 -17.47 9.73
C LYS A 3 10.82 -16.17 9.22
N GLU A 4 11.81 -16.33 8.38
CA GLU A 4 12.58 -15.20 7.83
C GLU A 4 11.72 -14.34 6.91
N ASP A 5 10.71 -14.93 6.29
CA ASP A 5 9.70 -14.31 5.45
C ASP A 5 8.64 -13.49 6.21
N GLU A 6 8.56 -13.67 7.54
CA GLU A 6 7.73 -12.87 8.44
C GLU A 6 8.43 -11.63 9.01
N ILE A 7 9.72 -11.46 8.73
CA ILE A 7 10.48 -10.30 9.21
C ILE A 7 10.16 -9.08 8.34
N ILE A 8 9.66 -8.01 8.96
CA ILE A 8 9.39 -6.76 8.26
C ILE A 8 10.70 -6.17 7.72
N PRO A 9 10.91 -6.10 6.40
CA PRO A 9 12.15 -5.60 5.83
C PRO A 9 12.24 -4.08 5.95
N CYS A 10 13.44 -3.58 6.26
CA CYS A 10 13.70 -2.14 6.27
C CYS A 10 13.79 -1.60 4.84
N ILE A 11 13.07 -0.51 4.55
CA ILE A 11 13.11 0.19 3.25
C ILE A 11 14.18 1.28 3.15
N LYS A 12 15.00 1.44 4.18
CA LYS A 12 16.12 2.42 4.27
C LYS A 12 15.68 3.87 4.04
N CYS A 13 14.47 4.23 4.49
CA CYS A 13 13.94 5.59 4.37
C CYS A 13 14.46 6.57 5.43
N PHE A 14 15.20 6.10 6.42
CA PHE A 14 15.77 6.89 7.53
C PHE A 14 14.76 7.65 8.40
N HIS A 15 13.46 7.42 8.23
CA HIS A 15 12.42 8.06 9.04
C HIS A 15 12.64 7.88 10.55
N CYS A 16 13.10 6.71 10.95
CA CYS A 16 13.42 6.40 12.35
C CYS A 16 14.58 7.24 12.92
N LEU A 17 15.40 7.87 12.07
CA LEU A 17 16.50 8.75 12.47
C LEU A 17 16.16 10.23 12.41
N ASP A 18 14.98 10.61 11.94
CA ASP A 18 14.54 12.00 11.85
C ASP A 18 14.00 12.48 13.20
N TYR A 19 14.90 12.70 14.15
CA TYR A 19 14.59 13.19 15.49
C TYR A 19 13.93 14.57 15.51
N ARG A 20 13.99 15.33 14.42
CA ARG A 20 13.46 16.69 14.34
C ARG A 20 11.96 16.72 14.04
N ARG A 21 11.43 15.66 13.44
CA ARG A 21 10.02 15.55 13.04
C ARG A 21 9.16 14.77 14.03
N ALA A 22 9.75 13.97 14.88
CA ALA A 22 8.98 13.07 15.74
C ALA A 22 9.31 13.29 17.22
N ALA A 23 8.30 13.67 17.98
CA ALA A 23 8.33 13.55 19.45
C ALA A 23 8.41 12.06 19.89
N THR A 24 8.28 11.12 18.95
CA THR A 24 8.30 9.69 19.20
C THR A 24 9.07 8.97 18.10
N PHE A 25 9.96 8.06 18.49
CA PHE A 25 10.61 7.11 17.60
C PHE A 25 9.58 6.30 16.82
N GLY A 26 9.78 6.13 15.52
CA GLY A 26 8.83 5.44 14.66
C GLY A 26 9.48 4.88 13.39
N CYS A 27 8.78 3.99 12.72
CA CYS A 27 9.20 3.41 11.44
C CYS A 27 8.09 3.53 10.41
N SER A 28 8.44 3.82 9.14
CA SER A 28 7.47 3.95 8.06
C SER A 28 6.79 2.65 7.67
N VAL A 29 7.41 1.50 7.99
CA VAL A 29 6.92 0.17 7.59
C VAL A 29 6.60 -0.75 8.77
N ASN A 30 7.00 -0.38 9.98
CA ASN A 30 6.69 -1.15 11.17
C ASN A 30 5.99 -0.24 12.19
N PRO A 31 4.66 -0.31 12.29
CA PRO A 31 3.87 0.58 13.15
C PRO A 31 4.11 0.32 14.65
N THR A 32 4.66 -0.85 15.02
CA THR A 32 4.86 -1.22 16.41
C THR A 32 6.24 -0.86 16.95
N VAL A 33 7.20 -0.48 16.09
CA VAL A 33 8.58 -0.20 16.50
C VAL A 33 8.65 0.89 17.58
N GLY A 34 9.28 0.57 18.70
CA GLY A 34 9.36 1.44 19.88
C GLY A 34 8.05 1.57 20.67
N ARG A 35 7.03 0.79 20.31
CA ARG A 35 5.69 0.79 20.93
C ARG A 35 5.20 -0.62 21.26
N GLU A 36 6.04 -1.60 21.20
CA GLU A 36 5.69 -3.03 21.29
C GLU A 36 4.93 -3.35 22.58
N ALA A 37 5.29 -2.68 23.69
CA ALA A 37 4.62 -2.84 24.97
C ALA A 37 3.28 -2.06 25.08
N ARG A 38 3.03 -1.08 24.20
CA ARG A 38 1.85 -0.21 24.28
C ARG A 38 0.76 -0.58 23.29
N LEU A 39 1.12 -1.28 22.22
CA LEU A 39 0.22 -1.64 21.14
C LEU A 39 0.26 -3.16 20.89
N PRO A 40 -0.04 -3.98 21.92
CA PRO A 40 -0.18 -5.42 21.70
C PRO A 40 -1.31 -5.64 20.69
N VAL A 41 -1.11 -6.56 19.76
CA VAL A 41 -2.20 -7.04 18.91
C VAL A 41 -3.08 -7.92 19.78
N LEU A 42 -4.19 -7.36 20.23
CA LEU A 42 -5.18 -8.10 21.01
C LEU A 42 -6.16 -8.77 20.04
N VAL A 43 -6.32 -10.06 20.17
CA VAL A 43 -7.42 -10.78 19.53
C VAL A 43 -8.70 -10.47 20.32
N PRO A 44 -9.73 -9.88 19.71
CA PRO A 44 -10.98 -9.58 20.41
C PRO A 44 -11.70 -10.89 20.79
N PRO A 45 -12.60 -10.86 21.76
CA PRO A 45 -13.54 -11.95 22.00
C PRO A 45 -14.35 -12.28 20.72
N LYS A 46 -14.82 -13.51 20.60
CA LYS A 46 -15.57 -13.93 19.39
C LYS A 46 -16.83 -13.10 19.14
N GLU A 47 -17.50 -12.66 20.18
CA GLU A 47 -18.68 -11.80 20.14
C GLU A 47 -18.39 -10.38 19.61
N GLU A 48 -17.13 -9.98 19.61
CA GLU A 48 -16.67 -8.70 19.08
C GLU A 48 -16.10 -8.83 17.64
N THR A 49 -16.14 -10.05 17.07
CA THR A 49 -15.69 -10.25 15.69
C THR A 49 -16.60 -9.52 14.71
N LYS A 50 -15.98 -8.75 13.81
CA LYS A 50 -16.67 -7.94 12.81
C LYS A 50 -16.31 -8.40 11.40
N LYS A 51 -17.23 -8.17 10.47
CA LYS A 51 -16.95 -8.25 9.03
C LYS A 51 -16.39 -6.92 8.55
N VAL A 52 -15.15 -6.93 8.11
CA VAL A 52 -14.40 -5.75 7.65
C VAL A 52 -14.18 -5.84 6.16
N VAL A 53 -14.70 -4.87 5.40
CA VAL A 53 -14.43 -4.72 3.97
C VAL A 53 -13.39 -3.63 3.78
N ILE A 54 -12.29 -3.96 3.11
CA ILE A 54 -11.20 -3.03 2.83
C ILE A 54 -11.16 -2.77 1.33
N ILE A 55 -11.14 -1.48 0.96
CA ILE A 55 -11.16 -1.03 -0.43
C ILE A 55 -9.76 -0.54 -0.82
N GLY A 56 -9.09 -1.28 -1.69
CA GLY A 56 -7.75 -1.00 -2.21
C GLY A 56 -6.65 -1.87 -1.64
N GLY A 57 -5.98 -2.62 -2.53
CA GLY A 57 -4.90 -3.56 -2.23
C GLY A 57 -3.49 -2.94 -2.25
N GLY A 58 -3.38 -1.65 -1.97
CA GLY A 58 -2.11 -0.96 -1.74
C GLY A 58 -1.53 -1.28 -0.35
N PRO A 59 -0.35 -0.72 0.00
CA PRO A 59 0.31 -1.04 1.28
C PRO A 59 -0.57 -0.75 2.51
N ALA A 60 -1.33 0.34 2.49
CA ALA A 60 -2.24 0.68 3.59
C ALA A 60 -3.38 -0.33 3.75
N GLY A 61 -3.98 -0.77 2.62
CA GLY A 61 -5.06 -1.76 2.65
C GLY A 61 -4.55 -3.15 3.04
N MET A 62 -3.39 -3.56 2.56
CA MET A 62 -2.77 -4.83 2.94
C MET A 62 -2.44 -4.88 4.44
N GLU A 63 -1.82 -3.82 4.99
CA GLU A 63 -1.51 -3.73 6.42
C GLU A 63 -2.78 -3.72 7.28
N ALA A 64 -3.81 -2.97 6.86
CA ALA A 64 -5.11 -2.98 7.53
C ALA A 64 -5.76 -4.37 7.51
N ALA A 65 -5.67 -5.09 6.37
CA ALA A 65 -6.22 -6.41 6.22
C ALA A 65 -5.53 -7.44 7.13
N VAL A 66 -4.19 -7.45 7.13
CA VAL A 66 -3.39 -8.32 8.00
C VAL A 66 -3.70 -8.04 9.46
N THR A 67 -3.69 -6.78 9.87
CA THR A 67 -3.98 -6.37 11.25
C THR A 67 -5.39 -6.77 11.68
N ALA A 68 -6.41 -6.50 10.87
CA ALA A 68 -7.78 -6.86 11.18
C ALA A 68 -7.96 -8.39 11.29
N LYS A 69 -7.33 -9.14 10.37
CA LYS A 69 -7.38 -10.61 10.40
C LYS A 69 -6.69 -11.20 11.63
N GLN A 70 -5.51 -10.67 12.00
CA GLN A 70 -4.79 -11.07 13.21
C GLN A 70 -5.59 -10.78 14.50
N ARG A 71 -6.44 -9.77 14.47
CA ARG A 71 -7.36 -9.43 15.56
C ARG A 71 -8.62 -10.31 15.61
N GLY A 72 -8.76 -11.25 14.69
CA GLY A 72 -9.86 -12.22 14.67
C GLY A 72 -11.10 -11.78 13.90
N HIS A 73 -11.02 -10.71 13.10
CA HIS A 73 -12.12 -10.27 12.27
C HIS A 73 -12.26 -11.10 10.97
N GLU A 74 -13.46 -11.12 10.39
CA GLU A 74 -13.67 -11.56 9.01
C GLU A 74 -13.25 -10.42 8.08
N VAL A 75 -12.34 -10.67 7.13
CA VAL A 75 -11.76 -9.61 6.31
C VAL A 75 -11.87 -9.93 4.83
N ILE A 76 -12.43 -9.00 4.08
CA ILE A 76 -12.50 -9.01 2.62
C ILE A 76 -11.71 -7.81 2.10
N LEU A 77 -10.74 -8.05 1.21
CA LEU A 77 -9.94 -7.02 0.56
C LEU A 77 -10.31 -6.93 -0.93
N LEU A 78 -10.89 -5.82 -1.34
CA LEU A 78 -11.24 -5.55 -2.73
C LEU A 78 -10.14 -4.76 -3.43
N GLU A 79 -9.63 -5.27 -4.55
CA GLU A 79 -8.65 -4.59 -5.40
C GLU A 79 -9.09 -4.62 -6.85
N LYS A 80 -9.19 -3.45 -7.48
CA LYS A 80 -9.63 -3.29 -8.86
C LYS A 80 -8.64 -3.81 -9.90
N ASN A 81 -7.36 -3.85 -9.57
CA ASN A 81 -6.32 -4.39 -10.44
C ASN A 81 -6.17 -5.90 -10.25
N SER A 82 -5.45 -6.52 -11.19
CA SER A 82 -5.14 -7.96 -11.16
C SER A 82 -4.04 -8.34 -10.17
N VAL A 83 -3.44 -7.38 -9.47
CA VAL A 83 -2.33 -7.59 -8.53
C VAL A 83 -2.41 -6.65 -7.34
N LEU A 84 -1.98 -7.11 -6.18
CA LEU A 84 -1.76 -6.29 -5.00
C LEU A 84 -0.52 -5.40 -5.14
N GLY A 85 -0.37 -4.42 -4.23
CA GLY A 85 0.81 -3.53 -4.14
C GLY A 85 0.51 -2.07 -4.49
N GLY A 86 -0.58 -1.80 -5.19
CA GLY A 86 -1.00 -0.44 -5.56
C GLY A 86 0.11 0.33 -6.29
N LYS A 87 0.32 1.58 -5.91
CA LYS A 87 1.34 2.44 -6.53
C LYS A 87 2.78 1.98 -6.29
N LEU A 88 3.05 1.19 -5.24
CA LEU A 88 4.40 0.66 -5.01
C LEU A 88 4.88 -0.31 -6.09
N ASN A 89 3.98 -0.81 -6.94
CA ASN A 89 4.35 -1.68 -8.05
C ASN A 89 5.34 -1.04 -9.05
N PHE A 90 5.44 0.31 -9.10
CA PHE A 90 6.45 0.98 -9.92
C PHE A 90 7.88 0.62 -9.47
N SER A 91 8.10 0.33 -8.20
CA SER A 91 9.41 0.02 -7.64
C SER A 91 10.06 -1.20 -8.29
N ARG A 92 9.25 -2.12 -8.83
CA ARG A 92 9.74 -3.32 -9.56
C ARG A 92 10.51 -2.97 -10.85
N GLN A 93 10.34 -1.76 -11.36
CA GLN A 93 10.98 -1.27 -12.58
C GLN A 93 12.22 -0.42 -12.29
N VAL A 94 12.49 -0.14 -11.01
CA VAL A 94 13.56 0.74 -10.57
C VAL A 94 14.61 -0.08 -9.83
N PRO A 95 15.79 -0.36 -10.44
CA PRO A 95 16.78 -1.31 -9.89
C PRO A 95 17.26 -0.99 -8.48
N PHE A 96 17.33 0.29 -8.11
CA PHE A 96 17.77 0.72 -6.77
C PHE A 96 16.64 0.72 -5.71
N LYS A 97 15.37 0.41 -6.08
CA LYS A 97 14.22 0.33 -5.16
C LYS A 97 13.97 -1.10 -4.63
N ARG A 98 14.99 -1.97 -4.60
CA ARG A 98 14.86 -3.38 -4.18
C ARG A 98 14.27 -3.56 -2.78
N ASP A 99 14.63 -2.67 -1.84
CA ASP A 99 14.14 -2.79 -0.46
C ASP A 99 12.63 -2.50 -0.39
N LEU A 100 12.13 -1.61 -1.25
CA LEU A 100 10.70 -1.35 -1.38
C LEU A 100 9.95 -2.55 -1.99
N CYS A 101 10.57 -3.23 -2.98
CA CYS A 101 10.02 -4.47 -3.53
C CYS A 101 9.92 -5.57 -2.46
N LYS A 102 10.97 -5.75 -1.66
CA LYS A 102 10.97 -6.74 -0.56
C LYS A 102 9.86 -6.47 0.46
N PHE A 103 9.64 -5.20 0.80
CA PHE A 103 8.56 -4.81 1.70
C PHE A 103 7.18 -5.11 1.09
N MET A 104 7.01 -4.84 -0.19
CA MET A 104 5.76 -5.18 -0.88
C MET A 104 5.53 -6.69 -0.93
N ASP A 105 6.57 -7.48 -1.24
CA ASP A 105 6.50 -8.93 -1.26
C ASP A 105 6.16 -9.50 0.14
N TYR A 106 6.75 -8.92 1.18
CA TYR A 106 6.39 -9.22 2.57
C TYR A 106 4.91 -8.96 2.86
N LEU A 107 4.37 -7.80 2.48
CA LEU A 107 2.95 -7.49 2.71
C LEU A 107 2.03 -8.46 1.98
N ILE A 108 2.33 -8.79 0.72
CA ILE A 108 1.56 -9.77 -0.07
C ILE A 108 1.60 -11.14 0.63
N HIS A 109 2.79 -11.60 1.01
CA HIS A 109 2.96 -12.85 1.75
C HIS A 109 2.14 -12.88 3.05
N MET A 110 2.14 -11.78 3.81
CA MET A 110 1.37 -11.70 5.06
C MET A 110 -0.14 -11.71 4.83
N VAL A 111 -0.63 -11.08 3.77
CA VAL A 111 -2.05 -11.15 3.36
C VAL A 111 -2.45 -12.58 3.05
N GLU A 112 -1.67 -13.29 2.24
CA GLU A 112 -1.90 -14.69 1.91
C GLU A 112 -1.85 -15.59 3.14
N LYS A 113 -0.81 -15.45 3.94
CA LYS A 113 -0.57 -16.25 5.15
C LYS A 113 -1.68 -16.10 6.20
N THR A 114 -2.20 -14.90 6.38
CA THR A 114 -3.27 -14.64 7.36
C THR A 114 -4.64 -15.11 6.88
N GLY A 115 -4.79 -15.48 5.60
CA GLY A 115 -6.04 -15.98 5.04
C GLY A 115 -7.11 -14.90 4.89
N VAL A 116 -6.70 -13.70 4.44
CA VAL A 116 -7.61 -12.64 4.02
C VAL A 116 -8.34 -13.08 2.74
N ASP A 117 -9.65 -12.84 2.63
CA ASP A 117 -10.40 -13.02 1.37
C ASP A 117 -10.06 -11.89 0.41
N VAL A 118 -9.13 -12.14 -0.52
CA VAL A 118 -8.67 -11.17 -1.51
C VAL A 118 -9.44 -11.32 -2.81
N ARG A 119 -10.08 -10.25 -3.25
CA ARG A 119 -10.83 -10.20 -4.51
C ARG A 119 -10.17 -9.21 -5.47
N LEU A 120 -9.32 -9.74 -6.33
CA LEU A 120 -8.68 -8.99 -7.42
C LEU A 120 -9.65 -8.74 -8.57
N ASN A 121 -9.31 -7.81 -9.48
CA ASN A 121 -10.13 -7.39 -10.61
C ASN A 121 -11.56 -6.97 -10.17
N THR A 122 -11.68 -6.46 -8.95
CA THR A 122 -12.96 -6.14 -8.32
C THR A 122 -12.97 -4.67 -7.91
N GLU A 123 -13.63 -3.85 -8.71
CA GLU A 123 -13.85 -2.44 -8.36
C GLU A 123 -14.95 -2.35 -7.31
N ALA A 124 -14.66 -1.68 -6.21
CA ALA A 124 -15.61 -1.47 -5.14
C ALA A 124 -16.63 -0.40 -5.55
N THR A 125 -17.85 -0.81 -5.86
CA THR A 125 -19.01 0.07 -5.97
C THR A 125 -19.77 0.10 -4.65
N VAL A 126 -20.65 1.08 -4.48
CA VAL A 126 -21.50 1.19 -3.28
C VAL A 126 -22.36 -0.06 -3.15
N GLU A 127 -22.99 -0.48 -4.24
CA GLU A 127 -23.88 -1.64 -4.29
C GLU A 127 -23.15 -2.94 -3.92
N LEU A 128 -21.93 -3.12 -4.43
CA LEU A 128 -21.12 -4.29 -4.08
C LEU A 128 -20.76 -4.29 -2.59
N VAL A 129 -20.31 -3.15 -2.07
CA VAL A 129 -19.92 -3.05 -0.65
C VAL A 129 -21.12 -3.28 0.25
N GLU A 130 -22.29 -2.69 -0.06
CA GLU A 130 -23.53 -2.91 0.70
C GLU A 130 -23.98 -4.37 0.64
N SER A 131 -23.86 -5.03 -0.53
CA SER A 131 -24.23 -6.44 -0.68
C SER A 131 -23.37 -7.41 0.15
N LEU A 132 -22.18 -6.96 0.57
CA LEU A 132 -21.31 -7.73 1.46
C LEU A 132 -21.71 -7.59 2.94
N GLU A 133 -22.64 -6.71 3.27
CA GLU A 133 -23.11 -6.45 4.64
C GLU A 133 -21.98 -6.27 5.64
N PRO A 134 -21.04 -5.31 5.44
CA PRO A 134 -19.91 -5.10 6.34
C PRO A 134 -20.35 -4.38 7.63
N ASP A 135 -19.76 -4.77 8.77
CA ASP A 135 -19.84 -3.97 9.99
C ASP A 135 -18.93 -2.73 9.92
N VAL A 136 -17.82 -2.84 9.16
CA VAL A 136 -16.83 -1.77 9.01
C VAL A 136 -16.29 -1.75 7.58
N VAL A 137 -16.18 -0.55 7.02
CA VAL A 137 -15.49 -0.32 5.74
C VAL A 137 -14.25 0.51 5.96
N ILE A 138 -13.11 0.06 5.43
CA ILE A 138 -11.83 0.80 5.46
C ILE A 138 -11.50 1.22 4.03
N ALA A 139 -11.51 2.54 3.77
CA ALA A 139 -11.13 3.09 2.48
C ALA A 139 -9.61 3.32 2.41
N ALA A 140 -8.92 2.50 1.61
CA ALA A 140 -7.48 2.56 1.37
C ALA A 140 -7.17 2.79 -0.12
N VAL A 141 -7.95 3.65 -0.77
CA VAL A 141 -7.99 3.86 -2.23
C VAL A 141 -6.78 4.61 -2.80
N GLY A 142 -5.84 5.00 -1.94
CA GLY A 142 -4.62 5.71 -2.33
C GLY A 142 -4.87 7.19 -2.66
N ALA A 143 -3.94 7.80 -3.40
CA ALA A 143 -3.98 9.20 -3.79
C ALA A 143 -3.76 9.35 -5.30
N LYS A 144 -4.21 10.47 -5.86
CA LYS A 144 -3.88 10.89 -7.23
C LYS A 144 -2.68 11.84 -7.20
N ALA A 145 -1.88 11.82 -8.27
CA ALA A 145 -0.81 12.79 -8.44
C ALA A 145 -1.41 14.21 -8.51
N LEU A 146 -0.85 15.12 -7.74
CA LEU A 146 -1.16 16.54 -7.86
C LEU A 146 -0.41 17.10 -9.08
N VAL A 147 -1.16 17.54 -10.07
CA VAL A 147 -0.60 18.24 -11.23
C VAL A 147 -0.76 19.73 -10.99
N PRO A 148 0.33 20.51 -10.87
CA PRO A 148 0.23 21.95 -10.61
C PRO A 148 -0.35 22.68 -11.83
N PRO A 149 -1.17 23.73 -11.64
CA PRO A 149 -1.81 24.48 -12.72
C PRO A 149 -0.82 25.46 -13.35
N ILE A 150 0.12 24.95 -14.14
CA ILE A 150 1.10 25.75 -14.87
C ILE A 150 0.76 25.77 -16.35
N PRO A 151 1.08 26.88 -17.08
CA PRO A 151 0.82 26.98 -18.52
C PRO A 151 1.45 25.81 -19.29
N GLY A 152 0.65 25.15 -20.13
CA GLY A 152 1.10 24.04 -20.95
C GLY A 152 1.05 22.66 -20.29
N VAL A 153 0.59 22.55 -19.04
CA VAL A 153 0.51 21.26 -18.32
C VAL A 153 -0.44 20.25 -18.98
N ASP A 154 -1.43 20.73 -19.74
CA ASP A 154 -2.37 19.90 -20.50
C ASP A 154 -1.85 19.54 -21.91
N GLY A 155 -0.60 19.85 -22.22
CA GLY A 155 -0.01 19.54 -23.52
C GLY A 155 0.11 18.01 -23.72
N ALA A 156 -0.10 17.56 -24.96
CA ALA A 156 -0.05 16.13 -25.31
C ALA A 156 1.32 15.47 -25.03
N ASN A 157 2.37 16.28 -24.87
CA ASN A 157 3.72 15.87 -24.52
C ASN A 157 3.99 15.89 -23.00
N VAL A 158 2.98 16.19 -22.18
CA VAL A 158 3.11 16.22 -20.72
C VAL A 158 2.44 14.98 -20.13
N ILE A 159 3.21 14.24 -19.34
CA ILE A 159 2.72 13.03 -18.65
C ILE A 159 3.15 13.04 -17.18
N THR A 160 2.38 12.40 -16.33
CA THR A 160 2.77 12.21 -14.93
C THR A 160 3.88 11.18 -14.79
N ALA A 161 4.63 11.22 -13.69
CA ALA A 161 5.64 10.19 -13.39
C ALA A 161 5.03 8.78 -13.36
N GLU A 162 3.82 8.63 -12.83
CA GLU A 162 3.09 7.34 -12.79
C GLU A 162 2.81 6.84 -14.22
N GLU A 163 2.39 7.72 -15.09
CA GLU A 163 2.14 7.39 -16.49
C GLU A 163 3.43 7.06 -17.25
N ALA A 164 4.52 7.80 -16.99
CA ALA A 164 5.83 7.50 -17.56
C ALA A 164 6.29 6.09 -17.19
N TYR A 165 6.17 5.69 -15.91
CA TYR A 165 6.49 4.31 -15.49
C TYR A 165 5.61 3.27 -16.19
N ARG A 166 4.32 3.54 -16.36
CA ARG A 166 3.40 2.64 -17.06
C ARG A 166 3.79 2.45 -18.52
N LYS A 167 4.11 3.55 -19.21
CA LYS A 167 4.54 3.54 -20.62
C LYS A 167 5.84 2.76 -20.80
N VAL A 168 6.85 3.06 -19.99
CA VAL A 168 8.14 2.35 -20.03
C VAL A 168 7.95 0.84 -19.79
N LYS A 169 7.08 0.47 -18.86
CA LYS A 169 6.75 -0.94 -18.62
C LYS A 169 6.10 -1.61 -19.83
N ALA A 170 5.28 -0.86 -20.57
CA ALA A 170 4.66 -1.34 -21.80
C ALA A 170 5.62 -1.39 -23.00
N GLY A 171 6.87 -0.92 -22.84
CA GLY A 171 7.84 -0.79 -23.93
C GLY A 171 7.58 0.40 -24.85
N GLU A 172 6.74 1.34 -24.42
CA GLU A 172 6.46 2.55 -25.17
C GLU A 172 7.64 3.54 -25.09
N ASP A 173 7.96 4.20 -26.21
CA ASP A 173 8.93 5.28 -26.23
C ASP A 173 8.32 6.55 -25.61
N ILE A 174 8.99 7.12 -24.62
CA ILE A 174 8.63 8.39 -23.99
C ILE A 174 9.49 9.57 -24.45
N GLY A 175 10.32 9.33 -25.47
CA GLY A 175 11.23 10.31 -26.06
C GLY A 175 12.62 10.32 -25.44
N GLN A 176 13.56 10.95 -26.14
CA GLN A 176 14.97 11.02 -25.74
C GLN A 176 15.32 12.28 -24.95
N LYS A 177 14.53 13.34 -25.08
CA LYS A 177 14.72 14.61 -24.35
C LYS A 177 13.54 14.81 -23.41
N ILE A 178 13.79 14.58 -22.12
CA ILE A 178 12.78 14.61 -21.07
C ILE A 178 13.12 15.72 -20.08
N ALA A 179 12.15 16.58 -19.81
CA ALA A 179 12.23 17.54 -18.71
C ALA A 179 11.35 17.02 -17.55
N VAL A 180 11.92 16.97 -16.36
CA VAL A 180 11.19 16.58 -15.13
C VAL A 180 10.89 17.84 -14.34
N LEU A 181 9.60 18.10 -14.09
CA LEU A 181 9.13 19.21 -13.27
C LEU A 181 8.78 18.71 -11.89
N GLY A 182 9.53 19.13 -10.90
CA GLY A 182 9.43 18.65 -9.53
C GLY A 182 10.45 17.56 -9.22
N GLY A 183 10.78 17.44 -7.97
CA GLY A 183 11.78 16.51 -7.45
C GLY A 183 11.83 16.61 -5.94
N GLY A 184 10.68 17.00 -5.35
CA GLY A 184 10.49 17.06 -3.91
C GLY A 184 10.32 15.69 -3.26
N ASP A 185 10.18 15.72 -1.94
CA ASP A 185 9.95 14.56 -1.08
C ASP A 185 8.54 14.00 -1.25
#